data_6f66a69c3a6f0a3cce136c978c082f29
#
_entry.id   6f66a69c3a6f0a3cce136c978c082f29
#
_cell.length_a   1.000
_cell.length_b   1.000
_cell.length_c   1.000
_cell.angle_alpha   90.00
_cell.angle_beta   90.00
_cell.angle_gamma   90.00
#
_symmetry.space_group_name_H-M   'P 1'
#
loop_
_entity.id
_entity.type
_entity.pdbx_description
1 polymer ?
#
loop_
_entity_poly.entity_id
_entity_poly.type
_entity_poly.pdbx_seq_one_letter_code
_entity_poly.pdbx_strand_id
1 'polypeptide(L)'
;MTEGKLARWMVKEGDTVSSGDVLAEIETDKATMEVEAVDEGKIGKILIEGETENVAVNTPIAVLLEEGEDESDLDDFTPSAPSSASKSSDEEETEEDSDGKEEEERAPSPASRGGSKTPDAYDASGEIPEGTEMTKMTVREALRDAMAEEMREDERVFVMGEEVAEYQGAYKVTQGLLDEFGARRVIDTPITEHGFAGVGVGAAFHGLRPIVEFMTFNFAMQAIDQIVNSAAKTRYMSGGQMGSPIVFRGPNGAASRVAAQHSQCYASWYSHVPGLIVIAPHTAADAKGLLKAAIRNPNPVIFLENEILYGQSFEVPVMDDFVLPIGKAKIERSGDDVTIVSFGMGMRYSLEAADKLAEEDISAEVIDLRTIRPMDMDTVLASVRKTNRCVTVEEGWPQSGVGAEITAQIMHHAFDYLDAPVLRVSGKDVPMPYAANLEKLALPHADEVVAAAKSVCYRD
;
A
#
# COMPACT_ATOMS: atom_id res chain seq x y z
N MET A 1 -8.65 3.00 27.11
CA MET A 1 -9.84 3.09 27.99
C MET A 1 -10.51 1.74 27.93
N THR A 2 -10.73 1.09 29.08
CA THR A 2 -11.33 -0.25 29.17
C THR A 2 -12.71 -0.21 29.80
N GLU A 3 -13.03 0.86 30.54
CA GLU A 3 -14.29 1.09 31.26
C GLU A 3 -14.60 2.57 31.38
N GLY A 4 -15.86 2.92 31.63
CA GLY A 4 -16.37 4.27 31.86
C GLY A 4 -17.52 4.29 32.83
N LYS A 5 -17.99 5.48 33.23
CA LYS A 5 -19.21 5.67 34.04
C LYS A 5 -20.32 6.12 33.11
N LEU A 6 -21.49 5.42 33.15
CA LEU A 6 -22.71 5.91 32.51
C LEU A 6 -23.29 7.00 33.40
N ALA A 7 -23.08 8.27 33.07
CA ALA A 7 -23.41 9.39 33.92
C ALA A 7 -24.94 9.62 33.99
N ARG A 8 -25.61 9.68 32.85
CA ARG A 8 -27.07 9.85 32.80
C ARG A 8 -27.65 9.44 31.46
N TRP A 9 -28.92 9.07 31.50
CA TRP A 9 -29.76 8.89 30.31
C TRP A 9 -30.48 10.18 29.93
N MET A 10 -30.54 10.46 28.63
CA MET A 10 -31.29 11.59 28.04
C MET A 10 -32.65 11.15 27.52
N VAL A 11 -32.88 9.83 27.45
CA VAL A 11 -34.09 9.17 26.96
C VAL A 11 -34.60 8.16 27.98
N LYS A 12 -35.85 7.70 27.82
CA LYS A 12 -36.51 6.69 28.68
C LYS A 12 -37.02 5.54 27.82
N GLU A 13 -37.28 4.40 28.46
CA GLU A 13 -37.97 3.29 27.82
C GLU A 13 -39.30 3.74 27.25
N GLY A 14 -39.55 3.40 26.01
CA GLY A 14 -40.71 3.82 25.25
C GLY A 14 -40.55 5.08 24.42
N ASP A 15 -39.48 5.84 24.58
CA ASP A 15 -39.23 7.03 23.76
C ASP A 15 -38.82 6.62 22.33
N THR A 16 -39.30 7.36 21.32
CA THR A 16 -38.89 7.20 19.95
C THR A 16 -37.68 8.10 19.70
N VAL A 17 -36.66 7.56 19.07
CA VAL A 17 -35.39 8.23 18.74
C VAL A 17 -35.10 8.15 17.24
N SER A 18 -34.42 9.15 16.73
CA SER A 18 -33.93 9.20 15.36
C SER A 18 -32.40 9.08 15.36
N SER A 19 -31.81 8.65 14.24
CA SER A 19 -30.36 8.62 14.10
C SER A 19 -29.73 9.98 14.41
N GLY A 20 -28.76 10.01 15.33
CA GLY A 20 -28.09 11.21 15.82
C GLY A 20 -28.67 11.81 17.10
N ASP A 21 -29.80 11.28 17.62
CA ASP A 21 -30.34 11.72 18.92
C ASP A 21 -29.44 11.24 20.05
N VAL A 22 -29.19 12.13 21.04
CA VAL A 22 -28.34 11.79 22.19
C VAL A 22 -29.11 10.91 23.15
N LEU A 23 -28.63 9.69 23.39
CA LEU A 23 -29.24 8.69 24.26
C LEU A 23 -28.76 8.78 25.70
N ALA A 24 -27.45 8.93 25.90
CA ALA A 24 -26.82 8.92 27.20
C ALA A 24 -25.52 9.72 27.23
N GLU A 25 -25.05 10.11 28.41
CA GLU A 25 -23.73 10.65 28.66
C GLU A 25 -22.86 9.63 29.38
N ILE A 26 -21.64 9.41 28.87
CA ILE A 26 -20.62 8.58 29.51
C ILE A 26 -19.48 9.48 29.99
N GLU A 27 -19.11 9.35 31.24
CA GLU A 27 -17.97 10.02 31.84
C GLU A 27 -16.78 9.07 31.90
N THR A 28 -15.62 9.54 31.42
CA THR A 28 -14.36 8.83 31.40
C THR A 28 -13.30 9.61 32.18
N ASP A 29 -12.15 9.01 32.41
CA ASP A 29 -10.98 9.66 33.05
C ASP A 29 -10.47 10.91 32.29
N LYS A 30 -10.95 11.13 31.05
CA LYS A 30 -10.45 12.21 30.18
C LYS A 30 -11.52 13.19 29.71
N ALA A 31 -12.75 12.76 29.55
CA ALA A 31 -13.85 13.62 29.06
C ALA A 31 -15.22 12.97 29.28
N THR A 32 -16.26 13.81 29.30
CA THR A 32 -17.65 13.37 29.14
C THR A 32 -17.98 13.24 27.65
N MET A 33 -18.52 12.12 27.23
CA MET A 33 -18.90 11.81 25.84
C MET A 33 -20.39 11.56 25.76
N GLU A 34 -21.01 11.98 24.66
CA GLU A 34 -22.40 11.68 24.34
C GLU A 34 -22.48 10.39 23.52
N VAL A 35 -23.45 9.54 23.83
CA VAL A 35 -23.80 8.35 23.04
C VAL A 35 -25.02 8.70 22.22
N GLU A 36 -24.89 8.68 20.92
CA GLU A 36 -25.94 9.00 19.97
C GLU A 36 -26.57 7.71 19.41
N ALA A 37 -27.85 7.78 19.05
CA ALA A 37 -28.54 6.71 18.34
C ALA A 37 -27.94 6.54 16.94
N VAL A 38 -27.55 5.32 16.59
CA VAL A 38 -27.06 4.99 15.24
C VAL A 38 -28.22 4.83 14.27
N ASP A 39 -29.32 4.21 14.74
CA ASP A 39 -30.51 3.91 13.96
C ASP A 39 -31.73 4.58 14.55
N GLU A 40 -32.81 4.72 13.79
CA GLU A 40 -34.12 5.17 14.26
C GLU A 40 -34.89 4.00 14.86
N GLY A 41 -35.67 4.27 15.93
CA GLY A 41 -36.45 3.23 16.58
C GLY A 41 -37.05 3.68 17.90
N LYS A 42 -37.56 2.72 18.70
CA LYS A 42 -38.12 2.96 20.04
C LYS A 42 -37.20 2.32 21.09
N ILE A 43 -36.85 3.05 22.14
CA ILE A 43 -36.12 2.49 23.28
C ILE A 43 -36.94 1.41 23.94
N GLY A 44 -36.59 0.14 23.69
CA GLY A 44 -37.31 -1.01 24.23
C GLY A 44 -36.98 -1.27 25.70
N LYS A 45 -35.67 -1.31 26.03
CA LYS A 45 -35.24 -1.58 27.41
C LYS A 45 -33.90 -0.93 27.71
N ILE A 46 -33.78 -0.34 28.89
CA ILE A 46 -32.52 0.16 29.46
C ILE A 46 -31.86 -0.99 30.25
N LEU A 47 -30.68 -1.46 29.88
CA LEU A 47 -29.98 -2.57 30.51
C LEU A 47 -29.07 -2.14 31.66
N ILE A 48 -28.59 -0.89 31.62
CA ILE A 48 -27.70 -0.32 32.63
C ILE A 48 -28.28 0.99 33.10
N GLU A 49 -28.46 1.12 34.41
CA GLU A 49 -29.01 2.33 35.02
C GLU A 49 -28.03 3.52 34.95
N GLY A 50 -28.54 4.73 34.96
CA GLY A 50 -27.72 5.94 35.07
C GLY A 50 -26.89 5.94 36.38
N GLU A 51 -25.78 6.67 36.37
CA GLU A 51 -24.79 6.74 37.47
C GLU A 51 -24.05 5.41 37.78
N THR A 52 -24.08 4.44 36.86
CA THR A 52 -23.37 3.17 37.03
C THR A 52 -21.88 3.36 36.67
N GLU A 53 -20.98 3.03 37.59
CA GLU A 53 -19.51 3.08 37.44
C GLU A 53 -18.97 1.76 36.86
N ASN A 54 -17.77 1.82 36.27
CA ASN A 54 -17.02 0.65 35.75
C ASN A 54 -17.79 -0.15 34.67
N VAL A 55 -18.50 0.53 33.78
CA VAL A 55 -19.16 -0.09 32.63
C VAL A 55 -18.09 -0.37 31.59
N ALA A 56 -17.85 -1.65 31.28
CA ALA A 56 -16.82 -2.05 30.32
C ALA A 56 -17.20 -1.58 28.90
N VAL A 57 -16.19 -1.23 28.10
CA VAL A 57 -16.39 -0.85 26.69
C VAL A 57 -17.03 -2.02 25.93
N ASN A 58 -17.98 -1.73 25.04
CA ASN A 58 -18.82 -2.66 24.29
C ASN A 58 -19.84 -3.46 25.12
N THR A 59 -20.12 -3.06 26.35
CA THR A 59 -21.26 -3.60 27.09
C THR A 59 -22.58 -3.05 26.51
N PRO A 60 -23.58 -3.88 26.16
CA PRO A 60 -24.88 -3.40 25.74
C PRO A 60 -25.52 -2.60 26.87
N ILE A 61 -25.93 -1.35 26.63
CA ILE A 61 -26.48 -0.45 27.62
C ILE A 61 -28.00 -0.28 27.49
N ALA A 62 -28.55 -0.46 26.27
CA ALA A 62 -29.96 -0.44 25.98
C ALA A 62 -30.29 -1.32 24.77
N VAL A 63 -31.56 -1.63 24.57
CA VAL A 63 -32.12 -2.30 23.40
C VAL A 63 -33.01 -1.32 22.65
N LEU A 64 -32.79 -1.16 21.35
CA LEU A 64 -33.62 -0.39 20.43
C LEU A 64 -34.52 -1.35 19.67
N LEU A 65 -35.82 -1.06 19.60
CA LEU A 65 -36.80 -1.80 18.79
C LEU A 65 -36.96 -1.11 17.43
N GLU A 66 -36.87 -1.86 16.36
CA GLU A 66 -37.08 -1.37 14.99
C GLU A 66 -38.61 -1.28 14.68
N GLU A 67 -38.96 -0.65 13.56
CA GLU A 67 -40.38 -0.50 13.15
C GLU A 67 -40.97 -1.87 12.84
N GLY A 68 -41.91 -2.31 13.72
CA GLY A 68 -42.61 -3.60 13.62
C GLY A 68 -42.24 -4.63 14.70
N GLU A 69 -41.31 -4.32 15.58
CA GLU A 69 -40.97 -5.14 16.75
C GLU A 69 -41.83 -4.69 17.98
N ASP A 70 -42.21 -5.65 18.79
CA ASP A 70 -43.07 -5.42 19.99
C ASP A 70 -42.27 -5.70 21.29
N GLU A 71 -42.72 -5.12 22.38
CA GLU A 71 -42.18 -5.33 23.73
C GLU A 71 -42.14 -6.82 24.16
N SER A 72 -42.92 -7.68 23.51
CA SER A 72 -42.90 -9.14 23.73
C SER A 72 -41.63 -9.80 23.24
N ASP A 73 -40.91 -9.18 22.32
CA ASP A 73 -39.64 -9.71 21.76
C ASP A 73 -38.47 -9.49 22.75
N LEU A 74 -38.67 -8.65 23.77
CA LEU A 74 -37.68 -8.37 24.81
C LEU A 74 -37.58 -9.47 25.90
N ASP A 75 -38.57 -10.33 26.04
CA ASP A 75 -38.58 -11.38 27.06
C ASP A 75 -37.64 -12.53 26.76
N ASP A 76 -37.27 -12.73 25.47
CA ASP A 76 -36.33 -13.73 25.00
C ASP A 76 -34.91 -13.15 24.76
N PHE A 77 -34.70 -11.86 24.99
CA PHE A 77 -33.40 -11.23 24.72
C PHE A 77 -32.41 -11.50 25.86
N THR A 78 -31.43 -12.35 25.56
CA THR A 78 -30.23 -12.58 26.41
C THR A 78 -29.05 -11.85 25.77
N PRO A 79 -28.44 -10.85 26.46
CA PRO A 79 -27.25 -10.17 25.90
C PRO A 79 -26.12 -11.18 25.70
N SER A 80 -25.80 -11.51 24.45
CA SER A 80 -24.63 -12.31 24.17
C SER A 80 -23.40 -11.40 24.11
N ALA A 81 -22.41 -11.72 24.96
CA ALA A 81 -21.08 -11.13 24.86
C ALA A 81 -20.45 -11.44 23.47
N PRO A 82 -19.60 -10.55 22.92
CA PRO A 82 -19.05 -10.72 21.59
C PRO A 82 -18.24 -12.01 21.49
N SER A 83 -18.73 -12.93 20.66
CA SER A 83 -18.13 -14.22 20.34
C SER A 83 -16.79 -14.03 19.62
N SER A 84 -15.71 -14.42 20.27
CA SER A 84 -14.46 -14.80 19.58
C SER A 84 -14.60 -16.23 19.05
N ALA A 85 -14.29 -16.40 17.77
CA ALA A 85 -14.52 -17.61 16.98
C ALA A 85 -13.99 -18.91 17.59
N SER A 86 -14.86 -19.90 17.51
CA SER A 86 -14.75 -21.35 17.60
C SER A 86 -13.36 -22.00 17.52
N LYS A 87 -13.08 -22.91 18.48
CA LYS A 87 -12.63 -24.27 18.21
C LYS A 87 -13.09 -25.21 19.31
N SER A 88 -13.75 -26.28 18.87
CA SER A 88 -14.16 -27.46 19.61
C SER A 88 -12.94 -28.24 20.12
N SER A 89 -12.95 -28.83 21.25
CA SER A 89 -13.42 -30.15 21.70
C SER A 89 -12.80 -30.52 23.04
N ASP A 90 -13.73 -30.86 23.90
CA ASP A 90 -13.75 -31.98 24.89
C ASP A 90 -12.67 -32.19 25.95
N GLU A 91 -13.25 -32.31 27.19
CA GLU A 91 -12.90 -33.19 28.32
C GLU A 91 -11.72 -32.73 29.22
N GLU A 92 -11.73 -32.72 30.50
CA GLU A 92 -12.56 -33.18 31.63
C GLU A 92 -12.06 -32.46 32.90
N GLU A 93 -12.90 -32.40 33.90
CA GLU A 93 -12.67 -31.84 35.24
C GLU A 93 -11.51 -32.48 35.99
N THR A 94 -10.79 -31.69 36.79
CA THR A 94 -10.57 -32.04 38.22
C THR A 94 -10.16 -30.78 39.00
N GLU A 95 -10.90 -30.53 40.07
CA GLU A 95 -10.57 -29.60 41.15
C GLU A 95 -9.33 -30.08 41.90
N GLU A 96 -8.46 -29.17 42.33
CA GLU A 96 -7.92 -29.17 43.71
C GLU A 96 -7.22 -27.83 44.01
N ASP A 97 -7.53 -27.43 45.20
CA ASP A 97 -7.20 -26.29 46.03
C ASP A 97 -5.68 -26.15 46.32
N SER A 98 -5.12 -24.98 46.39
CA SER A 98 -4.44 -24.37 47.54
C SER A 98 -3.39 -23.33 47.25
N ASP A 99 -3.50 -22.28 48.03
CA ASP A 99 -2.44 -21.44 48.61
C ASP A 99 -1.70 -20.40 47.76
N GLY A 100 -1.91 -19.16 48.14
CA GLY A 100 -1.33 -17.93 47.67
C GLY A 100 0.19 -17.81 47.83
N LYS A 101 0.75 -17.21 46.83
CA LYS A 101 1.94 -16.34 46.95
C LYS A 101 1.83 -15.26 45.87
N GLU A 102 1.81 -14.00 46.31
CA GLU A 102 2.08 -12.84 45.49
C GLU A 102 3.43 -12.99 44.78
N GLU A 103 3.39 -13.17 43.45
CA GLU A 103 4.56 -12.99 42.60
C GLU A 103 4.37 -11.68 41.84
N GLU A 104 5.34 -10.79 42.01
CA GLU A 104 5.51 -9.57 41.19
C GLU A 104 5.39 -9.92 39.70
N GLU A 105 4.44 -9.33 39.02
CA GLU A 105 4.25 -9.42 37.57
C GLU A 105 5.48 -8.84 36.87
N ARG A 106 6.44 -9.70 36.56
CA ARG A 106 7.47 -9.40 35.56
C ARG A 106 6.81 -9.25 34.20
N ALA A 107 7.11 -8.13 33.53
CA ALA A 107 6.76 -7.96 32.15
C ALA A 107 7.03 -9.24 31.32
N PRO A 108 6.13 -9.64 30.40
CA PRO A 108 6.31 -10.88 29.66
C PRO A 108 7.64 -10.86 28.90
N SER A 109 8.47 -11.85 29.17
CA SER A 109 9.65 -12.14 28.34
C SER A 109 9.20 -12.29 26.89
N PRO A 110 9.98 -11.80 25.92
CA PRO A 110 9.65 -12.01 24.51
C PRO A 110 9.50 -13.51 24.27
N ALA A 111 8.33 -13.87 23.73
CA ALA A 111 7.97 -15.27 23.45
C ALA A 111 9.14 -15.98 22.74
N SER A 112 9.52 -17.16 23.23
CA SER A 112 10.47 -18.02 22.56
C SER A 112 10.00 -18.24 21.13
N ARG A 113 10.83 -17.84 20.16
CA ARG A 113 10.57 -18.02 18.73
C ARG A 113 10.37 -19.50 18.43
N GLY A 114 9.10 -19.94 18.31
CA GLY A 114 8.79 -21.18 17.63
C GLY A 114 9.40 -21.07 16.23
N GLY A 115 10.11 -22.09 15.76
CA GLY A 115 10.88 -22.09 14.52
C GLY A 115 10.07 -21.57 13.33
N SER A 116 10.16 -20.27 13.06
CA SER A 116 9.72 -19.64 11.84
C SER A 116 10.61 -20.21 10.73
N LYS A 117 10.01 -20.78 9.68
CA LYS A 117 10.75 -21.09 8.44
C LYS A 117 11.57 -19.87 8.08
N THR A 118 12.83 -20.06 7.76
CA THR A 118 13.65 -19.01 7.16
C THR A 118 12.90 -18.51 5.93
N PRO A 119 12.63 -17.21 5.79
CA PRO A 119 12.03 -16.72 4.56
C PRO A 119 12.96 -17.01 3.40
N ASP A 120 12.39 -17.51 2.31
CA ASP A 120 13.10 -17.79 1.08
C ASP A 120 12.95 -16.57 0.14
N ALA A 121 14.02 -16.14 -0.50
CA ALA A 121 13.96 -15.15 -1.54
C ALA A 121 13.12 -15.67 -2.73
N TYR A 122 12.36 -14.77 -3.36
CA TYR A 122 11.65 -15.11 -4.58
C TYR A 122 12.64 -15.42 -5.70
N ASP A 123 12.45 -16.56 -6.35
CA ASP A 123 13.22 -16.96 -7.52
C ASP A 123 12.58 -16.41 -8.81
N ALA A 124 13.13 -15.33 -9.34
CA ALA A 124 12.68 -14.69 -10.57
C ALA A 124 13.18 -15.41 -11.84
N SER A 125 14.01 -16.44 -11.74
CA SER A 125 14.58 -17.16 -12.91
C SER A 125 13.52 -17.81 -13.79
N GLY A 126 12.37 -18.15 -13.22
CA GLY A 126 11.23 -18.72 -13.91
C GLY A 126 10.34 -17.72 -14.66
N GLU A 127 10.53 -16.39 -14.46
CA GLU A 127 9.71 -15.37 -15.12
C GLU A 127 9.92 -15.30 -16.62
N ILE A 128 11.16 -15.53 -17.05
CA ILE A 128 11.56 -15.56 -18.46
C ILE A 128 12.24 -16.89 -18.72
N PRO A 129 11.60 -17.82 -19.47
CA PRO A 129 12.21 -19.10 -19.79
C PRO A 129 13.56 -18.96 -20.50
N GLU A 130 14.49 -19.88 -20.20
CA GLU A 130 15.82 -19.89 -20.84
C GLU A 130 15.68 -20.01 -22.37
N GLY A 131 16.42 -19.18 -23.11
CA GLY A 131 16.37 -19.16 -24.57
C GLY A 131 15.22 -18.33 -25.17
N THR A 132 14.43 -17.64 -24.36
CA THR A 132 13.43 -16.69 -24.86
C THR A 132 14.11 -15.60 -25.68
N GLU A 133 13.54 -15.30 -26.85
CA GLU A 133 13.99 -14.17 -27.67
C GLU A 133 13.75 -12.85 -26.92
N MET A 134 14.75 -11.97 -26.95
CA MET A 134 14.69 -10.66 -26.31
C MET A 134 14.70 -9.56 -27.36
N THR A 135 13.95 -8.51 -27.12
CA THR A 135 13.93 -7.29 -27.95
C THR A 135 14.24 -6.07 -27.10
N LYS A 136 14.95 -5.11 -27.68
CA LYS A 136 15.25 -3.86 -27.00
C LYS A 136 14.11 -2.87 -27.17
N MET A 137 13.55 -2.39 -26.05
CA MET A 137 12.38 -1.54 -26.01
C MET A 137 12.55 -0.45 -24.96
N THR A 138 12.04 0.75 -25.23
CA THR A 138 11.96 1.81 -24.20
C THR A 138 10.86 1.51 -23.19
N VAL A 139 10.98 2.04 -21.98
CA VAL A 139 9.91 1.93 -20.95
C VAL A 139 8.57 2.46 -21.47
N ARG A 140 8.60 3.57 -22.21
CA ARG A 140 7.39 4.17 -22.83
C ARG A 140 6.72 3.21 -23.82
N GLU A 141 7.50 2.57 -24.69
CA GLU A 141 6.99 1.58 -25.65
C GLU A 141 6.44 0.36 -24.95
N ALA A 142 7.11 -0.12 -23.92
CA ALA A 142 6.67 -1.25 -23.10
C ALA A 142 5.34 -1.01 -22.40
N LEU A 143 5.14 0.19 -21.84
CA LEU A 143 3.86 0.60 -21.23
C LEU A 143 2.73 0.69 -22.28
N ARG A 144 3.02 1.31 -23.43
CA ARG A 144 2.07 1.37 -24.54
C ARG A 144 1.64 -0.01 -25.01
N ASP A 145 2.60 -0.89 -25.24
CA ASP A 145 2.33 -2.24 -25.73
C ASP A 145 1.56 -3.07 -24.70
N ALA A 146 1.86 -2.92 -23.39
CA ALA A 146 1.09 -3.55 -22.33
C ALA A 146 -0.39 -3.14 -22.37
N MET A 147 -0.67 -1.83 -22.51
CA MET A 147 -2.04 -1.32 -22.62
C MET A 147 -2.71 -1.84 -23.90
N ALA A 148 -2.03 -1.79 -25.04
CA ALA A 148 -2.57 -2.24 -26.33
C ALA A 148 -2.90 -3.74 -26.30
N GLU A 149 -2.03 -4.58 -25.77
CA GLU A 149 -2.26 -6.01 -25.62
C GLU A 149 -3.50 -6.30 -24.77
N GLU A 150 -3.63 -5.69 -23.61
CA GLU A 150 -4.79 -5.88 -22.73
C GLU A 150 -6.09 -5.31 -23.33
N MET A 151 -6.02 -4.22 -24.08
CA MET A 151 -7.17 -3.67 -24.80
C MET A 151 -7.62 -4.56 -25.96
N ARG A 152 -6.75 -5.33 -26.60
CA ARG A 152 -7.12 -6.32 -27.61
C ARG A 152 -7.83 -7.53 -27.01
N GLU A 153 -7.37 -7.96 -25.82
CA GLU A 153 -7.90 -9.16 -25.15
C GLU A 153 -9.22 -8.91 -24.41
N ASP A 154 -9.43 -7.69 -23.86
CA ASP A 154 -10.62 -7.37 -23.05
C ASP A 154 -11.26 -6.05 -23.50
N GLU A 155 -12.47 -6.13 -24.06
CA GLU A 155 -13.24 -4.97 -24.50
C GLU A 155 -13.61 -3.98 -23.37
N ARG A 156 -13.52 -4.41 -22.11
CA ARG A 156 -13.79 -3.57 -20.94
C ARG A 156 -12.63 -2.65 -20.59
N VAL A 157 -11.42 -2.92 -21.10
CA VAL A 157 -10.22 -2.10 -20.86
C VAL A 157 -10.27 -0.87 -21.75
N PHE A 158 -10.12 0.30 -21.16
CA PHE A 158 -10.04 1.57 -21.90
C PHE A 158 -9.11 2.56 -21.17
N VAL A 159 -8.56 3.51 -21.93
CA VAL A 159 -7.66 4.54 -21.40
C VAL A 159 -8.39 5.87 -21.36
N MET A 160 -8.26 6.62 -20.29
CA MET A 160 -8.78 7.96 -20.16
C MET A 160 -7.82 8.87 -19.38
N GLY A 161 -7.79 10.13 -19.72
CA GLY A 161 -6.93 11.12 -19.09
C GLY A 161 -6.79 12.37 -19.94
N GLU A 162 -5.92 13.26 -19.53
CA GLU A 162 -5.65 14.51 -20.25
C GLU A 162 -4.71 14.25 -21.42
N GLU A 163 -5.11 14.68 -22.63
CA GLU A 163 -4.30 14.60 -23.85
C GLU A 163 -3.86 13.17 -24.24
N VAL A 164 -4.55 12.13 -23.74
CA VAL A 164 -4.18 10.72 -23.99
C VAL A 164 -4.57 10.22 -25.39
N ALA A 165 -5.57 10.86 -26.03
CA ALA A 165 -6.11 10.46 -27.33
C ALA A 165 -5.47 11.25 -28.47
N GLU A 166 -5.97 12.46 -28.77
CA GLU A 166 -5.57 13.22 -29.95
C GLU A 166 -4.08 13.65 -29.90
N TYR A 167 -3.59 14.05 -28.74
CA TYR A 167 -2.20 14.41 -28.55
C TYR A 167 -1.28 13.19 -28.32
N GLN A 168 -1.83 12.01 -28.09
CA GLN A 168 -1.14 10.73 -27.86
C GLN A 168 -0.27 10.73 -26.60
N GLY A 169 -0.75 11.42 -25.56
CA GLY A 169 -0.07 11.57 -24.28
C GLY A 169 1.04 12.62 -24.27
N ALA A 170 1.20 13.34 -23.17
CA ALA A 170 2.27 14.32 -23.00
C ALA A 170 3.66 13.72 -23.21
N TYR A 171 3.85 12.48 -22.80
CA TYR A 171 5.10 11.71 -22.92
C TYR A 171 5.04 10.63 -24.00
N LYS A 172 4.00 10.62 -24.85
CA LYS A 172 3.79 9.64 -25.94
C LYS A 172 3.67 8.18 -25.48
N VAL A 173 3.20 7.97 -24.27
CA VAL A 173 2.95 6.62 -23.75
C VAL A 173 1.71 5.98 -24.38
N THR A 174 0.76 6.79 -24.85
CA THR A 174 -0.48 6.33 -25.51
C THR A 174 -0.44 6.45 -27.03
N GLN A 175 0.75 6.63 -27.61
CA GLN A 175 0.93 6.82 -29.05
C GLN A 175 0.33 5.67 -29.88
N GLY A 176 -0.55 6.00 -30.85
CA GLY A 176 -1.21 5.05 -31.75
C GLY A 176 -2.43 4.34 -31.15
N LEU A 177 -2.71 4.44 -29.86
CA LEU A 177 -3.86 3.77 -29.25
C LEU A 177 -5.20 4.27 -29.79
N LEU A 178 -5.34 5.58 -30.02
CA LEU A 178 -6.56 6.16 -30.58
C LEU A 178 -6.84 5.61 -31.98
N ASP A 179 -5.80 5.50 -32.82
CA ASP A 179 -5.93 4.99 -34.20
C ASP A 179 -6.38 3.52 -34.21
N GLU A 180 -5.90 2.72 -33.26
CA GLU A 180 -6.22 1.29 -33.18
C GLU A 180 -7.60 1.02 -32.53
N PHE A 181 -7.91 1.70 -31.42
CA PHE A 181 -9.06 1.36 -30.58
C PHE A 181 -10.23 2.34 -30.68
N GLY A 182 -10.01 3.52 -31.27
CA GLY A 182 -11.01 4.54 -31.46
C GLY A 182 -11.38 5.32 -30.20
N ALA A 183 -12.11 6.44 -30.40
CA ALA A 183 -12.46 7.40 -29.35
C ALA A 183 -13.40 6.89 -28.25
N ARG A 184 -13.94 5.69 -28.38
CA ARG A 184 -14.71 5.05 -27.31
C ARG A 184 -13.85 4.35 -26.26
N ARG A 185 -12.61 4.04 -26.62
CA ARG A 185 -11.67 3.28 -25.79
C ARG A 185 -10.43 4.08 -25.42
N VAL A 186 -10.17 5.22 -26.10
CA VAL A 186 -9.09 6.14 -25.77
C VAL A 186 -9.72 7.53 -25.70
N ILE A 187 -9.82 8.09 -24.48
CA ILE A 187 -10.73 9.20 -24.19
C ILE A 187 -9.97 10.36 -23.59
N ASP A 188 -9.92 11.49 -24.31
CA ASP A 188 -9.46 12.75 -23.75
C ASP A 188 -10.48 13.29 -22.73
N THR A 189 -10.00 13.74 -21.59
CA THR A 189 -10.81 14.35 -20.55
C THR A 189 -10.47 15.84 -20.40
N PRO A 190 -11.41 16.67 -19.92
CA PRO A 190 -11.06 18.01 -19.44
C PRO A 190 -10.05 17.92 -18.29
N ILE A 191 -9.30 18.99 -18.04
CA ILE A 191 -8.40 19.12 -16.88
C ILE A 191 -9.25 19.18 -15.60
N THR A 192 -9.55 18.03 -15.02
CA THR A 192 -10.41 17.87 -13.84
C THR A 192 -10.08 16.54 -13.16
N GLU A 193 -8.92 16.42 -12.55
CA GLU A 193 -8.42 15.13 -12.05
C GLU A 193 -9.38 14.47 -11.05
N HIS A 194 -10.00 15.26 -10.17
CA HIS A 194 -11.07 14.76 -9.31
C HIS A 194 -12.26 14.21 -10.12
N GLY A 195 -12.68 14.93 -11.16
CA GLY A 195 -13.82 14.56 -11.99
C GLY A 195 -13.56 13.30 -12.80
N PHE A 196 -12.50 13.27 -13.60
CA PHE A 196 -12.25 12.11 -14.45
C PHE A 196 -11.81 10.85 -13.67
N ALA A 197 -11.07 11.00 -12.56
CA ALA A 197 -10.80 9.88 -11.69
C ALA A 197 -12.08 9.30 -11.09
N GLY A 198 -13.02 10.15 -10.65
CA GLY A 198 -14.33 9.72 -10.16
C GLY A 198 -15.16 9.00 -11.23
N VAL A 199 -15.15 9.48 -12.49
CA VAL A 199 -15.78 8.79 -13.62
C VAL A 199 -15.14 7.42 -13.84
N GLY A 200 -13.80 7.33 -13.82
CA GLY A 200 -13.07 6.07 -13.92
C GLY A 200 -13.45 5.10 -12.81
N VAL A 201 -13.51 5.56 -11.57
CA VAL A 201 -13.93 4.75 -10.41
C VAL A 201 -15.37 4.23 -10.59
N GLY A 202 -16.30 5.10 -10.99
CA GLY A 202 -17.69 4.70 -11.28
C GLY A 202 -17.78 3.68 -12.41
N ALA A 203 -16.99 3.81 -13.46
CA ALA A 203 -16.90 2.85 -14.55
C ALA A 203 -16.37 1.48 -14.06
N ALA A 204 -15.37 1.49 -13.17
CA ALA A 204 -14.84 0.29 -12.55
C ALA A 204 -15.89 -0.42 -11.67
N PHE A 205 -16.68 0.32 -10.90
CA PHE A 205 -17.79 -0.27 -10.13
C PHE A 205 -18.84 -0.96 -11.03
N HIS A 206 -18.97 -0.49 -12.26
CA HIS A 206 -19.87 -1.08 -13.26
C HIS A 206 -19.25 -2.23 -14.07
N GLY A 207 -18.05 -2.66 -13.71
CA GLY A 207 -17.36 -3.82 -14.29
C GLY A 207 -16.47 -3.52 -15.49
N LEU A 208 -16.27 -2.23 -15.85
CA LEU A 208 -15.24 -1.83 -16.80
C LEU A 208 -13.86 -1.85 -16.15
N ARG A 209 -12.80 -1.76 -16.97
CA ARG A 209 -11.41 -1.77 -16.54
C ARG A 209 -10.68 -0.51 -17.01
N PRO A 210 -10.93 0.64 -16.38
CA PRO A 210 -10.29 1.89 -16.77
C PRO A 210 -8.81 1.92 -16.39
N ILE A 211 -8.02 2.43 -17.32
CA ILE A 211 -6.65 2.92 -17.10
C ILE A 211 -6.76 4.45 -17.08
N VAL A 212 -6.62 5.03 -15.90
CA VAL A 212 -6.67 6.48 -15.71
C VAL A 212 -5.25 7.02 -15.70
N GLU A 213 -4.90 7.82 -16.72
CA GLU A 213 -3.62 8.49 -16.78
C GLU A 213 -3.71 9.87 -16.11
N PHE A 214 -2.85 10.09 -15.13
CA PHE A 214 -2.51 11.44 -14.69
C PHE A 214 -1.28 11.92 -15.47
N MET A 215 -1.30 13.12 -15.99
CA MET A 215 -0.15 13.72 -16.68
C MET A 215 1.10 13.67 -15.78
N THR A 216 0.90 13.83 -14.48
CA THR A 216 1.86 13.50 -13.41
C THR A 216 1.11 13.21 -12.12
N PHE A 217 1.64 12.31 -11.28
CA PHE A 217 1.08 12.05 -9.95
C PHE A 217 1.05 13.29 -9.05
N ASN A 218 1.82 14.32 -9.37
CA ASN A 218 1.72 15.60 -8.67
C ASN A 218 0.31 16.21 -8.77
N PHE A 219 -0.40 16.00 -9.89
CA PHE A 219 -1.78 16.46 -10.08
C PHE A 219 -2.82 15.48 -9.55
N ALA A 220 -2.46 14.21 -9.39
CA ALA A 220 -3.32 13.21 -8.76
C ALA A 220 -3.73 13.58 -7.33
N MET A 221 -3.04 14.52 -6.69
CA MET A 221 -3.44 15.08 -5.37
C MET A 221 -4.86 15.64 -5.39
N GLN A 222 -5.32 16.20 -6.52
CA GLN A 222 -6.69 16.70 -6.65
C GLN A 222 -7.73 15.55 -6.66
N ALA A 223 -7.32 14.36 -7.07
CA ALA A 223 -8.15 13.17 -7.15
C ALA A 223 -8.00 12.23 -5.93
N ILE A 224 -7.28 12.64 -4.90
CA ILE A 224 -6.91 11.75 -3.78
C ILE A 224 -8.13 11.16 -3.07
N ASP A 225 -9.23 11.90 -2.96
CA ASP A 225 -10.48 11.40 -2.40
C ASP A 225 -11.05 10.24 -3.23
N GLN A 226 -11.09 10.36 -4.56
CA GLN A 226 -11.57 9.30 -5.45
C GLN A 226 -10.70 8.03 -5.38
N ILE A 227 -9.40 8.20 -5.18
CA ILE A 227 -8.46 7.09 -5.03
C ILE A 227 -8.61 6.44 -3.66
N VAL A 228 -8.57 7.24 -2.58
CA VAL A 228 -8.46 6.76 -1.20
C VAL A 228 -9.82 6.36 -0.62
N ASN A 229 -10.86 7.16 -0.78
CA ASN A 229 -12.18 6.91 -0.23
C ASN A 229 -13.05 6.08 -1.16
N SER A 230 -13.08 6.40 -2.45
CA SER A 230 -13.94 5.70 -3.40
C SER A 230 -13.30 4.38 -3.87
N ALA A 231 -12.17 4.37 -4.55
CA ALA A 231 -11.58 3.16 -5.12
C ALA A 231 -11.10 2.18 -4.04
N ALA A 232 -10.31 2.65 -3.08
CA ALA A 232 -9.66 1.76 -2.10
C ALA A 232 -10.63 1.17 -1.06
N LYS A 233 -11.74 1.84 -0.72
CA LYS A 233 -12.61 1.46 0.39
C LYS A 233 -13.90 0.77 -0.04
N THR A 234 -14.39 0.98 -1.25
CA THR A 234 -15.72 0.49 -1.67
C THR A 234 -15.86 -1.02 -1.58
N ARG A 235 -14.81 -1.79 -1.91
CA ARG A 235 -14.86 -3.24 -1.76
C ARG A 235 -15.10 -3.67 -0.32
N TYR A 236 -14.44 -3.03 0.62
CA TYR A 236 -14.64 -3.29 2.05
C TYR A 236 -16.04 -2.85 2.49
N MET A 237 -16.46 -1.64 2.17
CA MET A 237 -17.75 -1.08 2.58
C MET A 237 -18.96 -1.81 1.99
N SER A 238 -18.79 -2.42 0.80
CA SER A 238 -19.85 -3.22 0.17
C SER A 238 -19.83 -4.70 0.57
N GLY A 239 -19.06 -5.09 1.58
CA GLY A 239 -18.91 -6.50 1.94
C GLY A 239 -18.36 -7.38 0.80
N GLY A 240 -17.54 -6.82 -0.08
CA GLY A 240 -16.95 -7.52 -1.23
C GLY A 240 -17.84 -7.59 -2.48
N GLN A 241 -19.06 -7.03 -2.45
CA GLN A 241 -20.00 -7.08 -3.58
C GLN A 241 -19.58 -6.20 -4.75
N MET A 242 -18.88 -5.09 -4.48
CA MET A 242 -18.35 -4.19 -5.51
C MET A 242 -16.83 -4.25 -5.53
N GLY A 243 -16.26 -4.49 -6.72
CA GLY A 243 -14.83 -4.36 -6.97
C GLY A 243 -14.52 -3.00 -7.58
N SER A 244 -13.23 -2.65 -7.61
CA SER A 244 -12.72 -1.46 -8.31
C SER A 244 -11.50 -1.83 -9.16
N PRO A 245 -11.68 -2.56 -10.28
CA PRO A 245 -10.60 -2.95 -11.17
C PRO A 245 -10.12 -1.76 -12.01
N ILE A 246 -9.36 -0.87 -11.41
CA ILE A 246 -8.87 0.37 -12.00
C ILE A 246 -7.36 0.49 -11.83
N VAL A 247 -6.68 1.01 -12.83
CA VAL A 247 -5.28 1.40 -12.76
C VAL A 247 -5.18 2.92 -12.85
N PHE A 248 -4.56 3.52 -11.86
CA PHE A 248 -4.12 4.92 -11.89
C PHE A 248 -2.63 4.92 -12.21
N ARG A 249 -2.24 5.52 -13.34
CA ARG A 249 -0.85 5.54 -13.80
C ARG A 249 -0.37 6.94 -14.18
N GLY A 250 0.91 7.12 -14.20
CA GLY A 250 1.58 8.34 -14.63
C GLY A 250 2.95 8.50 -13.99
N PRO A 251 3.73 9.52 -14.42
CA PRO A 251 5.05 9.78 -13.86
C PRO A 251 4.97 10.25 -12.40
N ASN A 252 5.93 9.75 -11.62
CA ASN A 252 6.12 10.01 -10.20
C ASN A 252 7.59 10.26 -9.91
N GLY A 253 7.90 11.04 -8.90
CA GLY A 253 9.26 11.41 -8.56
C GLY A 253 9.78 12.59 -9.35
N ALA A 254 11.11 12.73 -9.39
CA ALA A 254 11.73 13.85 -10.06
C ALA A 254 11.67 13.74 -11.58
N ALA A 255 11.33 14.87 -12.20
CA ALA A 255 11.50 15.09 -13.62
C ALA A 255 12.69 16.06 -13.86
N SER A 256 12.91 16.54 -15.07
CA SER A 256 14.01 17.43 -15.36
C SER A 256 13.60 18.92 -15.26
N ARG A 257 14.04 19.58 -14.21
CA ARG A 257 13.90 21.04 -13.99
C ARG A 257 12.46 21.57 -14.01
N VAL A 258 11.57 20.87 -13.34
CA VAL A 258 10.15 21.26 -13.23
C VAL A 258 9.78 21.76 -11.83
N ALA A 259 10.74 21.80 -10.89
CA ALA A 259 10.61 22.36 -9.54
C ALA A 259 9.64 21.61 -8.61
N ALA A 260 9.26 22.28 -7.53
CA ALA A 260 8.68 21.67 -6.33
C ALA A 260 7.36 20.94 -6.56
N GLN A 261 6.44 21.53 -7.34
CA GLN A 261 5.10 20.95 -7.54
C GLN A 261 5.04 19.83 -8.58
N HIS A 262 6.15 19.53 -9.28
CA HIS A 262 6.19 18.56 -10.36
C HIS A 262 7.26 17.47 -10.17
N SER A 263 7.83 17.35 -8.95
CA SER A 263 8.98 16.48 -8.69
C SER A 263 8.82 15.70 -7.38
N GLN A 264 7.60 15.41 -6.96
CA GLN A 264 7.31 14.74 -5.70
C GLN A 264 7.16 13.24 -5.89
N CYS A 265 7.61 12.45 -4.90
CA CYS A 265 7.43 11.00 -4.88
C CYS A 265 6.26 10.63 -3.96
N TYR A 266 5.26 9.96 -4.51
CA TYR A 266 4.03 9.57 -3.79
C TYR A 266 4.03 8.11 -3.34
N ALA A 267 5.15 7.41 -3.44
CA ALA A 267 5.24 5.99 -3.07
C ALA A 267 4.77 5.73 -1.63
N SER A 268 5.25 6.52 -0.67
CA SER A 268 4.85 6.39 0.73
C SER A 268 3.41 6.82 1.01
N TRP A 269 2.88 7.80 0.27
CA TRP A 269 1.50 8.28 0.45
C TRP A 269 0.49 7.18 0.12
N TYR A 270 0.60 6.57 -1.05
CA TYR A 270 -0.35 5.56 -1.49
C TYR A 270 -0.11 4.20 -0.87
N SER A 271 1.14 3.84 -0.57
CA SER A 271 1.43 2.56 0.10
C SER A 271 0.93 2.51 1.54
N HIS A 272 0.68 3.66 2.18
CA HIS A 272 0.06 3.73 3.50
C HIS A 272 -1.42 3.31 3.49
N VAL A 273 -2.12 3.42 2.37
CA VAL A 273 -3.58 3.28 2.28
C VAL A 273 -4.00 1.81 2.13
N PRO A 274 -4.75 1.22 3.10
CA PRO A 274 -5.35 -0.11 2.93
C PRO A 274 -6.33 -0.14 1.74
N GLY A 275 -6.23 -1.19 0.93
CA GLY A 275 -7.08 -1.39 -0.25
C GLY A 275 -6.41 -0.99 -1.57
N LEU A 276 -5.29 -0.28 -1.56
CA LEU A 276 -4.50 0.01 -2.75
C LEU A 276 -3.37 -1.02 -2.94
N ILE A 277 -3.08 -1.32 -4.19
CA ILE A 277 -1.83 -1.94 -4.64
C ILE A 277 -0.95 -0.82 -5.19
N VAL A 278 0.35 -0.82 -4.88
CA VAL A 278 1.28 0.22 -5.33
C VAL A 278 2.49 -0.43 -5.99
N ILE A 279 2.71 -0.10 -7.25
CA ILE A 279 3.76 -0.65 -8.12
C ILE A 279 4.65 0.49 -8.59
N ALA A 280 5.97 0.27 -8.65
CA ALA A 280 6.95 1.24 -9.14
C ALA A 280 8.07 0.52 -9.91
N PRO A 281 7.88 0.23 -11.21
CA PRO A 281 8.83 -0.52 -12.00
C PRO A 281 10.07 0.30 -12.35
N HIS A 282 11.18 -0.39 -12.60
CA HIS A 282 12.43 0.20 -13.08
C HIS A 282 12.70 -0.09 -14.56
N THR A 283 12.58 -1.33 -14.99
CA THR A 283 12.90 -1.76 -16.35
C THR A 283 11.70 -1.75 -17.29
N ALA A 284 11.94 -1.79 -18.61
CA ALA A 284 10.87 -1.93 -19.59
C ALA A 284 10.14 -3.27 -19.48
N ALA A 285 10.84 -4.35 -19.14
CA ALA A 285 10.23 -5.65 -18.90
C ALA A 285 9.30 -5.63 -17.69
N ASP A 286 9.77 -5.06 -16.57
CA ASP A 286 8.93 -4.91 -15.37
C ASP A 286 7.72 -4.00 -15.63
N ALA A 287 7.92 -2.89 -16.33
CA ALA A 287 6.85 -1.98 -16.70
C ALA A 287 5.76 -2.70 -17.52
N LYS A 288 6.16 -3.50 -18.53
CA LYS A 288 5.23 -4.28 -19.36
C LYS A 288 4.50 -5.34 -18.56
N GLY A 289 5.25 -6.23 -17.92
CA GLY A 289 4.66 -7.40 -17.24
C GLY A 289 3.81 -7.03 -16.03
N LEU A 290 4.23 -6.03 -15.25
CA LEU A 290 3.47 -5.56 -14.08
C LEU A 290 2.27 -4.71 -14.46
N LEU A 291 2.31 -3.92 -15.56
CA LEU A 291 1.13 -3.16 -16.00
C LEU A 291 0.04 -4.10 -16.52
N LYS A 292 0.38 -5.15 -17.26
CA LYS A 292 -0.58 -6.19 -17.63
C LYS A 292 -1.20 -6.85 -16.40
N ALA A 293 -0.39 -7.22 -15.41
CA ALA A 293 -0.87 -7.76 -14.14
C ALA A 293 -1.79 -6.77 -13.41
N ALA A 294 -1.46 -5.48 -13.40
CA ALA A 294 -2.26 -4.42 -12.80
C ALA A 294 -3.63 -4.26 -13.47
N ILE A 295 -3.69 -4.26 -14.81
CA ILE A 295 -4.93 -4.15 -15.58
C ILE A 295 -5.85 -5.36 -15.31
N ARG A 296 -5.28 -6.56 -15.17
CA ARG A 296 -6.02 -7.79 -14.85
C ARG A 296 -6.47 -7.90 -13.40
N ASN A 297 -5.91 -7.09 -12.50
CA ASN A 297 -6.22 -7.15 -11.07
C ASN A 297 -7.65 -6.65 -10.78
N PRO A 298 -8.41 -7.32 -9.90
CA PRO A 298 -9.75 -6.85 -9.53
C PRO A 298 -9.77 -5.71 -8.51
N ASN A 299 -8.62 -5.28 -8.01
CA ASN A 299 -8.47 -4.22 -7.01
C ASN A 299 -7.81 -2.99 -7.63
N PRO A 300 -7.95 -1.80 -7.01
CA PRO A 300 -7.34 -0.58 -7.52
C PRO A 300 -5.81 -0.63 -7.39
N VAL A 301 -5.13 -0.27 -8.47
CA VAL A 301 -3.68 -0.25 -8.58
C VAL A 301 -3.20 1.16 -8.83
N ILE A 302 -2.23 1.61 -8.06
CA ILE A 302 -1.41 2.79 -8.28
C ILE A 302 -0.13 2.35 -8.96
N PHE A 303 0.09 2.80 -10.19
CA PHE A 303 1.23 2.42 -11.00
C PHE A 303 2.13 3.64 -11.21
N LEU A 304 3.17 3.74 -10.38
CA LEU A 304 4.08 4.88 -10.30
C LEU A 304 5.22 4.73 -11.29
N GLU A 305 5.14 5.46 -12.37
CA GLU A 305 6.18 5.50 -13.41
C GLU A 305 7.21 6.59 -13.11
N ASN A 306 8.26 6.68 -13.91
CA ASN A 306 9.23 7.78 -13.79
C ASN A 306 9.52 8.37 -15.17
N GLU A 307 9.41 9.69 -15.29
CA GLU A 307 9.55 10.41 -16.55
C GLU A 307 10.94 10.21 -17.17
N ILE A 308 12.01 10.20 -16.35
CA ILE A 308 13.39 10.04 -16.81
C ILE A 308 13.62 8.63 -17.36
N LEU A 309 12.88 7.63 -16.90
CA LEU A 309 12.98 6.26 -17.37
C LEU A 309 12.26 6.03 -18.71
N TYR A 310 11.29 6.86 -19.11
CA TYR A 310 10.50 6.65 -20.32
C TYR A 310 11.31 6.47 -21.61
N GLY A 311 12.41 7.18 -21.75
CA GLY A 311 13.32 7.07 -22.91
C GLY A 311 14.43 6.03 -22.74
N GLN A 312 14.52 5.38 -21.59
CA GLN A 312 15.54 4.34 -21.35
C GLN A 312 15.12 3.03 -21.97
N SER A 313 16.09 2.33 -22.58
CA SER A 313 15.83 1.07 -23.26
C SER A 313 16.40 -0.10 -22.46
N PHE A 314 15.60 -1.17 -22.37
CA PHE A 314 15.94 -2.42 -21.70
C PHE A 314 15.58 -3.60 -22.60
N GLU A 315 16.13 -4.77 -22.31
CA GLU A 315 15.72 -6.03 -22.92
C GLU A 315 14.33 -6.43 -22.39
N VAL A 316 13.41 -6.78 -23.29
CA VAL A 316 12.05 -7.23 -23.00
C VAL A 316 11.82 -8.57 -23.68
N PRO A 317 11.29 -9.60 -23.01
CA PRO A 317 11.05 -10.90 -23.64
C PRO A 317 9.95 -10.83 -24.69
N VAL A 318 10.16 -11.51 -25.79
CA VAL A 318 9.15 -11.73 -26.84
C VAL A 318 8.35 -12.97 -26.46
N MET A 319 7.20 -12.74 -25.83
CA MET A 319 6.30 -13.78 -25.35
C MET A 319 4.86 -13.39 -25.66
N ASP A 320 4.03 -14.37 -26.00
CA ASP A 320 2.60 -14.15 -26.31
C ASP A 320 1.85 -13.51 -25.13
N ASP A 321 2.17 -13.93 -23.92
CA ASP A 321 1.58 -13.37 -22.70
C ASP A 321 2.63 -13.22 -21.58
N PHE A 322 3.35 -12.10 -21.59
CA PHE A 322 4.33 -11.79 -20.56
C PHE A 322 3.67 -11.01 -19.42
N VAL A 323 3.49 -11.67 -18.28
CA VAL A 323 2.87 -11.11 -17.06
C VAL A 323 3.74 -11.42 -15.85
N LEU A 324 3.99 -10.43 -15.02
CA LEU A 324 4.81 -10.57 -13.80
C LEU A 324 3.93 -10.59 -12.54
N PRO A 325 4.32 -11.34 -11.51
CA PRO A 325 3.57 -11.43 -10.27
C PRO A 325 3.69 -10.14 -9.44
N ILE A 326 2.54 -9.57 -9.06
CA ILE A 326 2.49 -8.44 -8.11
C ILE A 326 2.91 -8.93 -6.72
N GLY A 327 3.72 -8.14 -6.01
CA GLY A 327 4.18 -8.48 -4.66
C GLY A 327 5.40 -9.39 -4.63
N LYS A 328 6.15 -9.44 -5.72
CA LYS A 328 7.42 -10.16 -5.81
C LYS A 328 8.56 -9.24 -6.20
N ALA A 329 9.58 -9.20 -5.36
CA ALA A 329 10.81 -8.47 -5.60
C ALA A 329 11.75 -9.29 -6.50
N LYS A 330 12.70 -8.62 -7.14
CA LYS A 330 13.73 -9.25 -7.96
C LYS A 330 15.11 -8.92 -7.44
N ILE A 331 15.96 -9.93 -7.28
CA ILE A 331 17.38 -9.74 -7.07
C ILE A 331 18.02 -9.44 -8.44
N GLU A 332 18.27 -8.16 -8.70
CA GLU A 332 18.89 -7.72 -9.96
C GLU A 332 20.38 -8.04 -10.02
N ARG A 333 21.01 -8.07 -8.86
CA ARG A 333 22.41 -8.41 -8.71
C ARG A 333 22.61 -9.18 -7.42
N SER A 334 23.22 -10.35 -7.49
CA SER A 334 23.61 -11.13 -6.32
C SER A 334 24.86 -10.55 -5.67
N GLY A 335 24.93 -10.59 -4.35
CA GLY A 335 26.06 -10.13 -3.55
C GLY A 335 26.02 -10.67 -2.13
N ASP A 336 27.15 -10.63 -1.42
CA ASP A 336 27.32 -11.30 -0.13
C ASP A 336 27.71 -10.35 1.02
N ASP A 337 28.06 -9.08 0.76
CA ASP A 337 28.58 -8.17 1.79
C ASP A 337 27.54 -7.17 2.31
N VAL A 338 26.63 -6.69 1.45
CA VAL A 338 25.59 -5.71 1.79
C VAL A 338 24.37 -5.86 0.90
N THR A 339 23.17 -5.75 1.48
CA THR A 339 21.90 -5.66 0.75
C THR A 339 21.58 -4.21 0.46
N ILE A 340 21.29 -3.88 -0.81
CA ILE A 340 20.74 -2.60 -1.25
C ILE A 340 19.32 -2.81 -1.74
N VAL A 341 18.33 -2.17 -1.13
CA VAL A 341 16.91 -2.30 -1.49
C VAL A 341 16.41 -1.02 -2.09
N SER A 342 15.80 -1.10 -3.27
CA SER A 342 15.28 0.08 -3.95
C SER A 342 14.07 -0.25 -4.84
N PHE A 343 13.57 0.75 -5.56
CA PHE A 343 12.49 0.68 -6.55
C PHE A 343 12.56 1.86 -7.52
N GLY A 344 11.90 1.72 -8.68
CA GLY A 344 11.79 2.80 -9.67
C GLY A 344 13.15 3.39 -10.03
N MET A 345 13.27 4.73 -10.01
CA MET A 345 14.53 5.41 -10.37
C MET A 345 15.66 5.16 -9.37
N GLY A 346 15.36 4.85 -8.11
CA GLY A 346 16.37 4.50 -7.10
C GLY A 346 17.20 3.27 -7.47
N MET A 347 16.66 2.37 -8.30
CA MET A 347 17.38 1.21 -8.83
C MET A 347 18.59 1.61 -9.67
N ARG A 348 18.47 2.65 -10.47
CA ARG A 348 19.60 3.16 -11.26
C ARG A 348 20.77 3.56 -10.37
N TYR A 349 20.50 4.33 -9.30
CA TYR A 349 21.54 4.74 -8.35
C TYR A 349 22.15 3.54 -7.62
N SER A 350 21.31 2.56 -7.28
CA SER A 350 21.73 1.35 -6.58
C SER A 350 22.63 0.45 -7.43
N LEU A 351 22.29 0.25 -8.70
CA LEU A 351 23.09 -0.55 -9.63
C LEU A 351 24.43 0.13 -9.96
N GLU A 352 24.41 1.46 -10.21
CA GLU A 352 25.64 2.24 -10.42
C GLU A 352 26.56 2.19 -9.17
N ALA A 353 25.96 2.27 -7.98
CA ALA A 353 26.71 2.15 -6.73
C ALA A 353 27.31 0.75 -6.55
N ALA A 354 26.56 -0.31 -6.89
CA ALA A 354 27.04 -1.67 -6.80
C ALA A 354 28.23 -1.96 -7.76
N ASP A 355 28.25 -1.31 -8.93
CA ASP A 355 29.41 -1.39 -9.84
C ASP A 355 30.65 -0.74 -9.21
N LYS A 356 30.51 0.45 -8.62
CA LYS A 356 31.60 1.15 -7.92
C LYS A 356 32.09 0.37 -6.70
N LEU A 357 31.17 -0.22 -5.93
CA LEU A 357 31.50 -1.05 -4.76
C LEU A 357 32.29 -2.30 -5.15
N ALA A 358 31.96 -2.92 -6.29
CA ALA A 358 32.70 -4.08 -6.79
C ALA A 358 34.14 -3.74 -7.18
N GLU A 359 34.45 -2.51 -7.62
CA GLU A 359 35.80 -2.03 -7.86
C GLU A 359 36.63 -1.92 -6.55
N GLU A 360 35.93 -1.86 -5.40
CA GLU A 360 36.50 -1.80 -4.06
C GLU A 360 36.38 -3.12 -3.26
N ASP A 361 36.14 -4.23 -3.94
CA ASP A 361 35.96 -5.57 -3.35
C ASP A 361 34.81 -5.64 -2.32
N ILE A 362 33.69 -4.92 -2.59
CA ILE A 362 32.45 -5.03 -1.83
C ILE A 362 31.35 -5.59 -2.74
N SER A 363 30.86 -6.78 -2.39
CA SER A 363 29.84 -7.50 -3.15
C SER A 363 28.44 -7.10 -2.67
N ALA A 364 27.77 -6.18 -3.39
CA ALA A 364 26.45 -5.72 -3.07
C ALA A 364 25.37 -6.56 -3.75
N GLU A 365 24.40 -7.07 -2.94
CA GLU A 365 23.15 -7.63 -3.44
C GLU A 365 22.14 -6.52 -3.64
N VAL A 366 21.63 -6.36 -4.88
CA VAL A 366 20.69 -5.28 -5.21
C VAL A 366 19.32 -5.87 -5.49
N ILE A 367 18.32 -5.40 -4.73
CA ILE A 367 16.93 -5.85 -4.80
C ILE A 367 16.05 -4.73 -5.34
N ASP A 368 15.36 -5.02 -6.46
CA ASP A 368 14.24 -4.22 -6.93
C ASP A 368 12.95 -4.73 -6.28
N LEU A 369 12.29 -3.88 -5.49
CA LEU A 369 11.00 -4.21 -4.87
C LEU A 369 9.90 -4.39 -5.91
N ARG A 370 9.96 -3.69 -7.06
CA ARG A 370 8.90 -3.66 -8.08
C ARG A 370 7.52 -3.25 -7.53
N THR A 371 7.13 -3.84 -6.41
CA THR A 371 5.86 -3.59 -5.72
C THR A 371 6.11 -3.06 -4.32
N ILE A 372 5.58 -1.90 -4.02
CA ILE A 372 5.69 -1.26 -2.70
C ILE A 372 4.61 -1.79 -1.76
N ARG A 373 3.43 -2.11 -2.31
CA ARG A 373 2.33 -2.72 -1.58
C ARG A 373 1.55 -3.70 -2.49
N PRO A 374 1.48 -5.00 -2.14
CA PRO A 374 2.20 -5.65 -1.03
C PRO A 374 3.71 -5.69 -1.27
N MET A 375 4.50 -5.53 -0.21
CA MET A 375 5.96 -5.57 -0.27
C MET A 375 6.46 -6.99 -0.05
N ASP A 376 7.42 -7.45 -0.87
CA ASP A 376 8.06 -8.75 -0.70
C ASP A 376 9.17 -8.69 0.36
N MET A 377 8.74 -8.67 1.62
CA MET A 377 9.68 -8.66 2.74
C MET A 377 10.42 -9.99 2.92
N ASP A 378 9.89 -11.10 2.42
CA ASP A 378 10.58 -12.39 2.50
C ASP A 378 11.89 -12.37 1.72
N THR A 379 11.88 -11.84 0.50
CA THR A 379 13.09 -11.63 -0.31
C THR A 379 14.09 -10.69 0.37
N VAL A 380 13.62 -9.55 0.90
CA VAL A 380 14.47 -8.59 1.62
C VAL A 380 15.10 -9.23 2.86
N LEU A 381 14.31 -9.92 3.68
CA LEU A 381 14.79 -10.56 4.90
C LEU A 381 15.75 -11.72 4.63
N ALA A 382 15.52 -12.49 3.57
CA ALA A 382 16.45 -13.55 3.14
C ALA A 382 17.82 -12.96 2.77
N SER A 383 17.83 -11.87 2.00
CA SER A 383 19.05 -11.15 1.64
C SER A 383 19.77 -10.56 2.86
N VAL A 384 19.04 -9.86 3.73
CA VAL A 384 19.62 -9.28 4.97
C VAL A 384 20.22 -10.35 5.88
N ARG A 385 19.60 -11.52 5.98
CA ARG A 385 20.17 -12.64 6.75
C ARG A 385 21.44 -13.22 6.14
N LYS A 386 21.63 -13.09 4.83
CA LYS A 386 22.85 -13.51 4.13
C LYS A 386 23.97 -12.46 4.29
N THR A 387 23.65 -11.19 4.08
CA THR A 387 24.66 -10.11 4.01
C THR A 387 24.92 -9.44 5.36
N ASN A 388 24.01 -9.55 6.32
CA ASN A 388 24.03 -8.92 7.65
C ASN A 388 24.02 -7.39 7.66
N ARG A 389 23.85 -6.73 6.52
CA ARG A 389 23.92 -5.28 6.34
C ARG A 389 22.89 -4.84 5.32
N CYS A 390 22.30 -3.66 5.53
CA CYS A 390 21.29 -3.16 4.61
C CYS A 390 21.38 -1.64 4.42
N VAL A 391 21.19 -1.23 3.16
CA VAL A 391 20.97 0.16 2.75
C VAL A 391 19.68 0.21 1.95
N THR A 392 18.79 1.17 2.23
CA THR A 392 17.61 1.43 1.40
C THR A 392 17.79 2.70 0.60
N VAL A 393 17.28 2.72 -0.64
CA VAL A 393 17.44 3.85 -1.57
C VAL A 393 16.10 4.25 -2.15
N GLU A 394 15.72 5.53 -2.02
CA GLU A 394 14.47 6.09 -2.57
C GLU A 394 14.61 7.56 -2.95
N GLU A 395 13.86 8.05 -3.93
CA GLU A 395 13.83 9.48 -4.28
C GLU A 395 12.99 10.32 -3.32
N GLY A 396 12.06 9.70 -2.59
CA GLY A 396 11.18 10.36 -1.63
C GLY A 396 11.93 11.03 -0.49
N TRP A 397 11.20 11.86 0.25
CA TRP A 397 11.74 12.51 1.45
C TRP A 397 12.00 11.49 2.56
N PRO A 398 12.97 11.77 3.47
CA PRO A 398 13.39 10.78 4.47
C PRO A 398 12.31 10.48 5.51
N GLN A 399 11.51 11.48 5.91
CA GLN A 399 10.48 11.26 6.93
C GLN A 399 9.31 10.45 6.39
N SER A 400 8.97 9.36 7.08
CA SER A 400 7.88 8.45 6.70
C SER A 400 8.01 7.87 5.27
N GLY A 401 9.24 7.83 4.73
CA GLY A 401 9.52 7.19 3.44
C GLY A 401 9.39 5.67 3.49
N VAL A 402 9.39 5.04 2.32
CA VAL A 402 9.32 3.57 2.19
C VAL A 402 10.48 2.88 2.89
N GLY A 403 11.69 3.45 2.82
CA GLY A 403 12.85 2.94 3.54
C GLY A 403 12.70 2.93 5.06
N ALA A 404 11.85 3.78 5.64
CA ALA A 404 11.54 3.73 7.07
C ALA A 404 10.72 2.48 7.43
N GLU A 405 9.75 2.11 6.59
CA GLU A 405 8.97 0.88 6.76
C GLU A 405 9.86 -0.36 6.60
N ILE A 406 10.71 -0.41 5.56
CA ILE A 406 11.67 -1.51 5.36
C ILE A 406 12.55 -1.66 6.59
N THR A 407 13.08 -0.56 7.11
CA THR A 407 13.93 -0.57 8.33
C THR A 407 13.17 -1.12 9.52
N ALA A 408 11.91 -0.72 9.74
CA ALA A 408 11.08 -1.22 10.83
C ALA A 408 10.82 -2.71 10.71
N GLN A 409 10.52 -3.22 9.51
CA GLN A 409 10.31 -4.64 9.24
C GLN A 409 11.59 -5.46 9.46
N ILE A 410 12.75 -4.97 9.01
CA ILE A 410 14.04 -5.62 9.26
C ILE A 410 14.33 -5.66 10.76
N MET A 411 14.13 -4.56 11.50
CA MET A 411 14.29 -4.52 12.96
C MET A 411 13.37 -5.51 13.67
N HIS A 412 12.14 -5.69 13.20
CA HIS A 412 11.19 -6.62 13.80
C HIS A 412 11.53 -8.08 13.51
N HIS A 413 12.00 -8.40 12.30
CA HIS A 413 12.12 -9.80 11.84
C HIS A 413 13.55 -10.32 11.67
N ALA A 414 14.55 -9.43 11.63
CA ALA A 414 15.95 -9.79 11.36
C ALA A 414 16.98 -9.02 12.20
N PHE A 415 16.58 -8.41 13.33
CA PHE A 415 17.48 -7.66 14.20
C PHE A 415 18.73 -8.45 14.60
N ASP A 416 18.57 -9.73 14.96
CA ASP A 416 19.66 -10.59 15.41
C ASP A 416 20.70 -10.93 14.31
N TYR A 417 20.41 -10.56 13.06
CA TYR A 417 21.30 -10.76 11.92
C TYR A 417 22.08 -9.51 11.53
N LEU A 418 21.72 -8.35 12.07
CA LEU A 418 22.34 -7.09 11.69
C LEU A 418 23.71 -6.88 12.38
N ASP A 419 24.74 -6.65 11.58
CA ASP A 419 26.06 -6.21 12.02
C ASP A 419 26.16 -4.68 12.15
N ALA A 420 25.28 -3.94 11.46
CA ALA A 420 25.22 -2.50 11.44
C ALA A 420 23.78 -1.99 11.40
N PRO A 421 23.49 -0.74 11.83
CA PRO A 421 22.18 -0.13 11.59
C PRO A 421 21.83 -0.09 10.10
N VAL A 422 20.55 -0.26 9.76
CA VAL A 422 20.08 -0.02 8.39
C VAL A 422 20.23 1.45 8.06
N LEU A 423 20.99 1.80 7.02
CA LEU A 423 21.11 3.18 6.54
C LEU A 423 20.12 3.44 5.40
N ARG A 424 19.63 4.67 5.34
CA ARG A 424 18.67 5.10 4.33
C ARG A 424 19.27 6.24 3.50
N VAL A 425 19.35 6.05 2.19
CA VAL A 425 19.68 7.08 1.20
C VAL A 425 18.38 7.55 0.56
N SER A 426 18.07 8.82 0.68
CA SER A 426 16.80 9.41 0.24
C SER A 426 17.03 10.81 -0.33
N GLY A 427 16.00 11.36 -0.99
CA GLY A 427 15.97 12.77 -1.35
C GLY A 427 16.20 13.65 -0.13
N LYS A 428 16.73 14.84 -0.34
CA LYS A 428 16.92 15.81 0.77
C LYS A 428 15.56 16.33 1.23
N ASP A 429 15.46 16.64 2.51
CA ASP A 429 14.21 17.14 3.14
C ASP A 429 13.96 18.61 2.78
N VAL A 430 13.80 18.86 1.48
CA VAL A 430 13.53 20.18 0.90
C VAL A 430 12.58 20.03 -0.28
N PRO A 431 11.74 21.05 -0.58
CA PRO A 431 11.05 21.11 -1.86
C PRO A 431 12.05 21.11 -3.03
N MET A 432 11.74 20.43 -4.13
CA MET A 432 12.66 20.31 -5.27
C MET A 432 12.99 21.69 -5.84
N PRO A 433 14.29 22.08 -5.91
CA PRO A 433 14.71 23.35 -6.50
C PRO A 433 14.55 23.35 -8.02
N TYR A 434 14.36 24.55 -8.60
CA TYR A 434 14.31 24.70 -10.07
C TYR A 434 15.70 24.66 -10.72
N ALA A 435 16.72 25.26 -10.05
CA ALA A 435 18.07 25.34 -10.60
C ALA A 435 18.71 23.94 -10.71
N ALA A 436 19.20 23.57 -11.90
CA ALA A 436 19.72 22.24 -12.21
C ALA A 436 20.80 21.71 -11.25
N ASN A 437 21.68 22.60 -10.79
CA ASN A 437 22.72 22.24 -9.81
C ASN A 437 22.15 21.95 -8.41
N LEU A 438 21.09 22.65 -8.00
CA LEU A 438 20.41 22.43 -6.73
C LEU A 438 19.48 21.21 -6.81
N GLU A 439 18.77 21.02 -7.93
CA GLU A 439 17.98 19.80 -8.20
C GLU A 439 18.85 18.57 -8.05
N LYS A 440 20.03 18.58 -8.69
CA LYS A 440 20.99 17.47 -8.56
C LYS A 440 21.43 17.22 -7.11
N LEU A 441 21.59 18.24 -6.30
CA LEU A 441 21.96 18.10 -4.88
C LEU A 441 20.81 17.65 -4.00
N ALA A 442 19.55 17.85 -4.42
CA ALA A 442 18.36 17.44 -3.69
C ALA A 442 18.00 15.95 -3.91
N LEU A 443 18.46 15.35 -4.99
CA LEU A 443 18.24 13.94 -5.30
C LEU A 443 19.32 13.04 -4.70
N PRO A 444 19.02 11.76 -4.45
CA PRO A 444 20.04 10.78 -4.09
C PRO A 444 20.98 10.51 -5.27
N HIS A 445 22.21 10.09 -4.98
CA HIS A 445 23.23 9.76 -5.97
C HIS A 445 23.92 8.44 -5.64
N ALA A 446 24.48 7.80 -6.66
CA ALA A 446 25.25 6.58 -6.50
C ALA A 446 26.39 6.71 -5.47
N ASP A 447 27.07 7.87 -5.41
CA ASP A 447 28.15 8.11 -4.44
C ASP A 447 27.66 8.14 -2.99
N GLU A 448 26.42 8.59 -2.73
CA GLU A 448 25.81 8.53 -1.40
C GLU A 448 25.46 7.09 -1.02
N VAL A 449 25.02 6.27 -2.00
CA VAL A 449 24.75 4.85 -1.78
C VAL A 449 26.07 4.11 -1.51
N VAL A 450 27.14 4.39 -2.25
CA VAL A 450 28.48 3.85 -1.99
C VAL A 450 28.95 4.21 -0.59
N ALA A 451 28.85 5.48 -0.19
CA ALA A 451 29.25 5.93 1.15
C ALA A 451 28.45 5.23 2.26
N ALA A 452 27.13 5.06 2.06
CA ALA A 452 26.29 4.34 3.02
C ALA A 452 26.65 2.85 3.10
N ALA A 453 26.87 2.20 1.96
CA ALA A 453 27.27 0.78 1.89
C ALA A 453 28.63 0.55 2.57
N LYS A 454 29.62 1.40 2.28
CA LYS A 454 30.94 1.35 2.94
C LYS A 454 30.82 1.54 4.44
N SER A 455 29.99 2.49 4.89
CA SER A 455 29.76 2.75 6.31
C SER A 455 29.20 1.53 7.04
N VAL A 456 28.20 0.84 6.50
CA VAL A 456 27.65 -0.37 7.13
C VAL A 456 28.59 -1.58 7.02
N CYS A 457 29.53 -1.56 6.06
CA CYS A 457 30.60 -2.56 5.92
C CYS A 457 31.85 -2.24 6.75
N TYR A 458 31.86 -1.13 7.50
CA TYR A 458 33.01 -0.65 8.27
C TYR A 458 34.26 -0.45 7.40
N ARG A 459 34.08 0.04 6.19
CA ARG A 459 35.13 0.40 5.22
C ARG A 459 35.23 1.92 5.12
N ASP A 460 36.44 2.44 4.98
CA ASP A 460 36.73 3.88 4.83
C ASP A 460 36.50 4.35 3.38
#